data_460a280bab025641d8adb5749d8fdb30
#
_entry.id   460a280bab025641d8adb5749d8fdb30
#
_cell.length_a   1.000
_cell.length_b   1.000
_cell.length_c   1.000
_cell.angle_alpha   90.00
_cell.angle_beta   90.00
_cell.angle_gamma   90.00
#
_symmetry.space_group_name_H-M   'P 1'
#
loop_
_entity.id
_entity.type
_entity.pdbx_description
1 polymer ?
#
loop_
_entity_poly.entity_id
_entity_poly.type
_entity_poly.pdbx_seq_one_letter_code
_entity_poly.pdbx_strand_id
1 'polypeptide(L)'
;TLLDLQGRPVSPGTLRGQWLLVVAGPAACNTDCEKRLFAQRQLREMTGRERDRIDKLWLVTDHAPIKPELRAALAATPATQVLRVPATELGMWLAGAPGESLDSHLYLVDPMGRWMMRAPPQLDPAKFKRDIDRVLRASSSWDTPGR
;
A
#
# COMPACT_ATOMS: atom_id res chain seq x y z
N THR A 1 13.40 -6.81 -6.68
CA THR A 1 13.58 -5.76 -7.70
C THR A 1 12.27 -5.05 -7.99
N LEU A 2 12.22 -3.75 -7.70
CA LEU A 2 11.04 -2.94 -7.99
C LEU A 2 11.14 -2.34 -9.39
N LEU A 3 10.04 -2.41 -10.14
CA LEU A 3 9.95 -1.77 -11.45
C LEU A 3 8.73 -0.85 -11.48
N ASP A 4 8.82 0.25 -12.22
CA ASP A 4 7.64 1.05 -12.52
C ASP A 4 6.83 0.37 -13.63
N LEU A 5 5.70 0.96 -14.00
CA LEU A 5 4.82 0.36 -15.02
C LEU A 5 5.41 0.40 -16.43
N GLN A 6 6.47 1.17 -16.65
CA GLN A 6 7.22 1.21 -17.90
C GLN A 6 8.42 0.27 -17.88
N GLY A 7 8.58 -0.52 -16.81
CA GLY A 7 9.66 -1.50 -16.69
C GLY A 7 10.99 -0.92 -16.23
N ARG A 8 11.02 0.33 -15.78
CA ARG A 8 12.25 0.95 -15.29
C ARG A 8 12.49 0.62 -13.83
N PRO A 9 13.75 0.34 -13.44
CA PRO A 9 14.05 0.05 -12.03
C PRO A 9 13.72 1.24 -11.13
N VAL A 10 13.19 0.92 -9.94
CA VAL A 10 12.88 1.89 -8.90
C VAL A 10 13.67 1.51 -7.65
N SER A 11 14.41 2.45 -7.08
CA SER A 11 15.15 2.21 -5.86
C SER A 11 14.19 2.06 -4.67
N PRO A 12 14.34 1.01 -3.85
CA PRO A 12 13.52 0.87 -2.64
C PRO A 12 13.63 2.07 -1.70
N GLY A 13 14.75 2.78 -1.72
CA GLY A 13 14.94 3.97 -0.89
C GLY A 13 13.97 5.09 -1.18
N THR A 14 13.41 5.14 -2.41
CA THR A 14 12.41 6.16 -2.76
C THR A 14 11.09 5.99 -2.00
N LEU A 15 10.86 4.83 -1.42
CA LEU A 15 9.65 4.54 -0.63
C LEU A 15 9.80 4.94 0.83
N ARG A 16 11.01 5.28 1.27
CA ARG A 16 11.26 5.68 2.65
C ARG A 16 10.88 7.14 2.88
N GLY A 17 10.64 7.48 4.15
CA GLY A 17 10.30 8.84 4.56
C GLY A 17 8.81 9.09 4.70
N GLN A 18 7.98 8.18 4.24
CA GLN A 18 6.52 8.24 4.35
C GLN A 18 5.97 6.95 4.90
N TRP A 19 4.84 7.04 5.59
CA TRP A 19 4.04 5.87 5.90
C TRP A 19 3.42 5.37 4.61
N LEU A 20 3.31 4.04 4.46
CA LEU A 20 2.75 3.43 3.27
C LEU A 20 1.55 2.56 3.63
N LEU A 21 0.44 2.79 2.95
CA LEU A 21 -0.66 1.83 2.89
C LEU A 21 -0.44 0.97 1.65
N VAL A 22 -0.23 -0.32 1.84
CA VAL A 22 0.19 -1.23 0.78
C VAL A 22 -0.89 -2.25 0.47
N VAL A 23 -1.22 -2.35 -0.82
CA VAL A 23 -2.02 -3.43 -1.39
C VAL A 23 -1.10 -4.22 -2.32
N ALA A 24 -1.19 -5.54 -2.29
CA ALA A 24 -0.36 -6.40 -3.14
C ALA A 24 -1.22 -7.43 -3.87
N GLY A 25 -0.82 -7.80 -5.07
CA GLY A 25 -1.50 -8.85 -5.81
C GLY A 25 -1.33 -8.77 -7.32
N PRO A 26 -1.95 -9.68 -8.06
CA PRO A 26 -1.87 -9.72 -9.52
C PRO A 26 -2.48 -8.49 -10.19
N ALA A 27 -1.99 -8.15 -11.37
CA ALA A 27 -2.47 -7.02 -12.17
C ALA A 27 -3.97 -7.14 -12.52
N ALA A 28 -4.48 -8.37 -12.62
CA ALA A 28 -5.90 -8.61 -12.93
C ALA A 28 -6.83 -7.97 -11.90
N CYS A 29 -6.39 -7.83 -10.68
CA CYS A 29 -7.11 -7.17 -9.59
C CYS A 29 -8.58 -7.55 -9.54
N ASN A 30 -8.89 -8.64 -8.84
CA ASN A 30 -10.27 -9.12 -8.72
C ASN A 30 -11.09 -8.17 -7.84
N THR A 31 -12.35 -8.52 -7.58
CA THR A 31 -13.27 -7.69 -6.79
C THR A 31 -12.69 -7.36 -5.40
N ASP A 32 -12.08 -8.32 -4.73
CA ASP A 32 -11.49 -8.09 -3.41
C ASP A 32 -10.29 -7.15 -3.48
N CYS A 33 -9.47 -7.28 -4.51
CA CYS A 33 -8.37 -6.36 -4.76
C CYS A 33 -8.88 -4.94 -4.96
N GLU A 34 -9.90 -4.76 -5.79
CA GLU A 34 -10.48 -3.43 -6.03
C GLU A 34 -11.06 -2.84 -4.75
N LYS A 35 -11.69 -3.66 -3.91
CA LYS A 35 -12.18 -3.21 -2.61
C LYS A 35 -11.05 -2.75 -1.70
N ARG A 36 -9.92 -3.45 -1.72
CA ARG A 36 -8.75 -3.04 -0.93
C ARG A 36 -8.13 -1.75 -1.43
N LEU A 37 -8.06 -1.55 -2.73
CA LEU A 37 -7.58 -0.29 -3.30
C LEU A 37 -8.51 0.87 -2.93
N PHE A 38 -9.82 0.64 -2.94
CA PHE A 38 -10.79 1.63 -2.52
C PHE A 38 -10.64 1.96 -1.02
N ALA A 39 -10.49 0.93 -0.19
CA ALA A 39 -10.28 1.11 1.24
C ALA A 39 -8.99 1.87 1.55
N GLN A 40 -7.92 1.58 0.83
CA GLN A 40 -6.64 2.28 0.93
C GLN A 40 -6.82 3.78 0.72
N ARG A 41 -7.54 4.15 -0.32
CA ARG A 41 -7.83 5.55 -0.63
C ARG A 41 -8.67 6.21 0.47
N GLN A 42 -9.73 5.53 0.90
CA GLN A 42 -10.60 6.06 1.95
C GLN A 42 -9.88 6.22 3.29
N LEU A 43 -9.08 5.22 3.67
CA LEU A 43 -8.34 5.29 4.93
C LEU A 43 -7.39 6.48 4.96
N ARG A 44 -6.69 6.73 3.86
CA ARG A 44 -5.81 7.90 3.78
C ARG A 44 -6.60 9.19 3.98
N GLU A 45 -7.72 9.34 3.27
CA GLU A 45 -8.56 10.55 3.39
C GLU A 45 -9.16 10.70 4.79
N MET A 46 -9.51 9.60 5.43
CA MET A 46 -10.07 9.62 6.80
C MET A 46 -9.06 10.08 7.85
N THR A 47 -7.77 10.04 7.58
CA THR A 47 -6.76 10.55 8.52
C THR A 47 -6.71 12.07 8.56
N GLY A 48 -7.45 12.75 7.67
CA GLY A 48 -7.61 14.20 7.68
C GLY A 48 -6.28 14.91 7.43
N ARG A 49 -5.92 15.82 8.33
CA ARG A 49 -4.67 16.60 8.16
C ARG A 49 -3.40 15.76 8.25
N GLU A 50 -3.48 14.52 8.75
CA GLU A 50 -2.32 13.61 8.77
C GLU A 50 -2.14 12.86 7.46
N ARG A 51 -3.04 13.03 6.50
CA ARG A 51 -2.99 12.26 5.23
C ARG A 51 -1.72 12.49 4.43
N ASP A 52 -1.10 13.66 4.55
CA ASP A 52 0.14 13.95 3.83
C ASP A 52 1.33 13.15 4.35
N ARG A 53 1.19 12.46 5.48
CA ARG A 53 2.20 11.55 6.02
C ARG A 53 2.12 10.16 5.40
N ILE A 54 1.08 9.87 4.60
CA ILE A 54 0.77 8.53 4.09
C ILE A 54 0.73 8.56 2.58
N ASP A 55 1.54 7.70 1.95
CA ASP A 55 1.43 7.39 0.53
C ASP A 55 0.70 6.07 0.36
N LYS A 56 0.07 5.88 -0.79
CA LYS A 56 -0.57 4.62 -1.18
C LYS A 56 0.33 3.90 -2.16
N LEU A 57 0.48 2.60 -1.96
CA LEU A 57 1.33 1.76 -2.80
C LEU A 57 0.58 0.50 -3.20
N TRP A 58 0.50 0.24 -4.50
CA TRP A 58 0.04 -1.05 -5.01
C TRP A 58 1.24 -1.78 -5.61
N LEU A 59 1.55 -2.93 -5.04
CA LEU A 59 2.62 -3.82 -5.51
C LEU A 59 2.02 -4.92 -6.36
N VAL A 60 2.25 -4.84 -7.66
CA VAL A 60 1.73 -5.78 -8.65
C VAL A 60 2.73 -6.92 -8.79
N THR A 61 2.26 -8.16 -8.58
CA THR A 61 3.14 -9.32 -8.44
C THR A 61 3.36 -10.08 -9.74
N ASP A 62 2.88 -9.58 -10.87
CA ASP A 62 3.11 -10.17 -12.18
C ASP A 62 3.37 -9.08 -13.22
N HIS A 63 3.52 -9.49 -14.48
CA HIS A 63 3.77 -8.58 -15.60
C HIS A 63 2.55 -8.41 -16.51
N ALA A 64 1.39 -8.91 -16.08
CA ALA A 64 0.16 -8.77 -16.87
C ALA A 64 -0.28 -7.30 -16.96
N PRO A 65 -1.02 -6.93 -18.00
CA PRO A 65 -1.52 -5.55 -18.12
C PRO A 65 -2.57 -5.25 -17.06
N ILE A 66 -2.54 -4.02 -16.58
CA ILE A 66 -3.56 -3.50 -15.66
C ILE A 66 -4.72 -2.96 -16.50
N LYS A 67 -5.96 -3.20 -16.04
CA LYS A 67 -7.15 -2.67 -16.72
C LYS A 67 -7.00 -1.17 -16.94
N PRO A 68 -7.26 -0.65 -18.16
CA PRO A 68 -7.06 0.78 -18.46
C PRO A 68 -7.83 1.71 -17.53
N GLU A 69 -9.07 1.35 -17.17
CA GLU A 69 -9.89 2.17 -16.28
C GLU A 69 -9.28 2.26 -14.89
N LEU A 70 -8.76 1.16 -14.38
CA LEU A 70 -8.12 1.11 -13.06
C LEU A 70 -6.81 1.89 -13.08
N ARG A 71 -6.01 1.73 -14.13
CA ARG A 71 -4.76 2.46 -14.30
C ARG A 71 -4.99 3.96 -14.34
N ALA A 72 -6.00 4.41 -15.09
CA ALA A 72 -6.36 5.83 -15.17
C ALA A 72 -6.83 6.37 -13.82
N ALA A 73 -7.66 5.62 -13.11
CA ALA A 73 -8.17 6.03 -11.80
C ALA A 73 -7.02 6.17 -10.78
N LEU A 74 -6.07 5.25 -10.79
CA LEU A 74 -4.92 5.30 -9.89
C LEU A 74 -4.00 6.46 -10.23
N ALA A 75 -3.76 6.73 -11.51
CA ALA A 75 -2.92 7.84 -11.94
C ALA A 75 -3.51 9.20 -11.56
N ALA A 76 -4.84 9.30 -11.50
CA ALA A 76 -5.54 10.53 -11.12
C ALA A 76 -5.61 10.75 -9.61
N THR A 77 -5.25 9.75 -8.82
CA THR A 77 -5.35 9.80 -7.36
C THR A 77 -4.02 10.27 -6.76
N PRO A 78 -4.01 11.31 -5.90
CA PRO A 78 -2.76 11.82 -5.34
C PRO A 78 -2.08 10.81 -4.41
N ALA A 79 -0.76 10.93 -4.29
CA ALA A 79 0.08 10.12 -3.40
C ALA A 79 -0.06 8.62 -3.66
N THR A 80 -0.25 8.22 -4.92
CA THR A 80 -0.40 6.82 -5.33
C THR A 80 0.77 6.40 -6.18
N GLN A 81 1.40 5.27 -5.80
CA GLN A 81 2.43 4.63 -6.61
C GLN A 81 1.99 3.21 -6.96
N VAL A 82 2.26 2.81 -8.19
CA VAL A 82 2.01 1.44 -8.66
C VAL A 82 3.33 0.89 -9.16
N LEU A 83 3.83 -0.14 -8.49
CA LEU A 83 5.13 -0.74 -8.83
C LEU A 83 4.97 -2.25 -8.98
N ARG A 84 5.85 -2.86 -9.78
CA ARG A 84 5.87 -4.31 -9.95
C ARG A 84 7.00 -4.90 -9.11
N VAL A 85 6.73 -6.05 -8.49
CA VAL A 85 7.72 -6.78 -7.71
C VAL A 85 7.44 -8.27 -7.84
N PRO A 86 8.47 -9.14 -7.96
CA PRO A 86 8.23 -10.58 -7.95
C PRO A 86 7.61 -11.02 -6.62
N ALA A 87 6.63 -11.94 -6.69
CA ALA A 87 5.94 -12.43 -5.51
C ALA A 87 6.90 -13.03 -4.47
N THR A 88 7.97 -13.70 -4.94
CA THR A 88 8.99 -14.27 -4.05
C THR A 88 9.74 -13.22 -3.25
N GLU A 89 10.08 -12.10 -3.87
CA GLU A 89 10.74 -11.00 -3.17
C GLU A 89 9.78 -10.33 -2.18
N LEU A 90 8.53 -10.17 -2.57
CA LEU A 90 7.51 -9.58 -1.70
C LEU A 90 7.32 -10.41 -0.43
N GLY A 91 7.36 -11.74 -0.55
CA GLY A 91 7.24 -12.67 0.56
C GLY A 91 8.39 -12.59 1.58
N MET A 92 9.49 -11.92 1.24
CA MET A 92 10.58 -11.68 2.18
C MET A 92 10.32 -10.43 3.04
N TRP A 93 9.34 -9.63 2.67
CA TRP A 93 9.02 -8.38 3.37
C TRP A 93 7.68 -8.43 4.08
N LEU A 94 6.65 -8.98 3.44
CA LEU A 94 5.29 -9.05 3.95
C LEU A 94 4.84 -10.51 4.04
N ALA A 95 3.87 -10.77 4.93
CA ALA A 95 3.29 -12.12 5.06
C ALA A 95 1.81 -12.02 5.39
N GLY A 96 1.03 -12.96 4.85
CA GLY A 96 -0.37 -13.11 5.20
C GLY A 96 -0.54 -13.73 6.59
N ALA A 97 -1.74 -13.58 7.14
CA ALA A 97 -2.10 -14.26 8.38
C ALA A 97 -2.09 -15.78 8.16
N PRO A 98 -1.96 -16.59 9.21
CA PRO A 98 -2.01 -18.04 9.06
C PRO A 98 -3.25 -18.48 8.28
N GLY A 99 -3.05 -19.30 7.24
CA GLY A 99 -4.12 -19.76 6.37
C GLY A 99 -4.56 -18.76 5.29
N GLU A 100 -3.98 -17.56 5.25
CA GLU A 100 -4.32 -16.53 4.28
C GLU A 100 -3.14 -16.23 3.35
N SER A 101 -3.45 -15.83 2.12
CA SER A 101 -2.41 -15.39 1.20
C SER A 101 -1.95 -13.97 1.51
N LEU A 102 -0.75 -13.63 1.09
CA LEU A 102 -0.18 -12.31 1.29
C LEU A 102 -1.07 -11.21 0.71
N ASP A 103 -1.67 -11.45 -0.45
CA ASP A 103 -2.50 -10.47 -1.15
C ASP A 103 -3.93 -10.34 -0.58
N SER A 104 -4.24 -11.03 0.51
CA SER A 104 -5.54 -10.92 1.18
C SER A 104 -5.63 -9.73 2.15
N HIS A 105 -4.56 -8.98 2.33
CA HIS A 105 -4.48 -7.96 3.37
C HIS A 105 -4.12 -6.58 2.83
N LEU A 106 -4.49 -5.57 3.59
CA LEU A 106 -3.92 -4.23 3.48
C LEU A 106 -2.85 -4.10 4.57
N TYR A 107 -1.71 -3.53 4.22
CA TYR A 107 -0.57 -3.41 5.16
C TYR A 107 -0.25 -1.96 5.45
N LEU A 108 0.22 -1.69 6.67
CA LEU A 108 0.81 -0.41 7.03
C LEU A 108 2.31 -0.60 7.25
N VAL A 109 3.10 0.19 6.53
CA VAL A 109 4.56 0.16 6.58
C VAL A 109 5.06 1.51 7.07
N ASP A 110 6.06 1.49 7.95
CA ASP A 110 6.58 2.72 8.56
C ASP A 110 7.55 3.45 7.60
N PRO A 111 7.94 4.69 7.93
CA PRO A 111 8.84 5.47 7.07
C PRO A 111 10.23 4.86 6.85
N MET A 112 10.63 3.92 7.66
CA MET A 112 11.90 3.20 7.49
C MET A 112 11.76 1.94 6.63
N GLY A 113 10.55 1.64 6.17
CA GLY A 113 10.28 0.48 5.34
C GLY A 113 9.92 -0.79 6.09
N ARG A 114 9.63 -0.69 7.38
CA ARG A 114 9.27 -1.86 8.21
C ARG A 114 7.77 -2.06 8.23
N TRP A 115 7.36 -3.32 8.03
CA TRP A 115 5.95 -3.68 8.13
C TRP A 115 5.51 -3.62 9.60
N MET A 116 4.49 -2.82 9.88
CA MET A 116 4.00 -2.57 11.23
C MET A 116 2.68 -3.28 11.54
N MET A 117 1.75 -3.27 10.62
CA MET A 117 0.41 -3.83 10.81
C MET A 117 -0.14 -4.38 9.52
N ARG A 118 -1.06 -5.35 9.63
CA ARG A 118 -1.89 -5.75 8.51
C ARG A 118 -3.35 -5.83 8.96
N ALA A 119 -4.26 -5.47 8.05
CA ALA A 119 -5.69 -5.61 8.29
C ALA A 119 -6.12 -7.04 8.00
N PRO A 120 -7.18 -7.56 8.66
CA PRO A 120 -7.76 -8.84 8.28
C PRO A 120 -8.28 -8.80 6.84
N PRO A 121 -8.48 -9.96 6.18
CA PRO A 121 -9.05 -9.98 4.83
C PRO A 121 -10.38 -9.25 4.71
N GLN A 122 -11.19 -9.33 5.76
CA GLN A 122 -12.43 -8.56 5.87
C GLN A 122 -12.13 -7.31 6.68
N LEU A 123 -11.76 -6.26 5.99
CA LEU A 123 -11.33 -5.01 6.59
C LEU A 123 -12.51 -4.27 7.24
N ASP A 124 -12.33 -3.88 8.51
CA ASP A 124 -13.17 -2.90 9.18
C ASP A 124 -12.46 -1.54 9.10
N PRO A 125 -12.88 -0.64 8.19
CA PRO A 125 -12.17 0.62 8.01
C PRO A 125 -12.09 1.48 9.26
N ALA A 126 -13.15 1.55 10.04
CA ALA A 126 -13.16 2.38 11.25
C ALA A 126 -12.16 1.88 12.29
N LYS A 127 -12.07 0.56 12.46
CA LYS A 127 -11.12 -0.03 13.40
C LYS A 127 -9.69 0.18 12.93
N PHE A 128 -9.41 -0.07 11.66
CA PHE A 128 -8.06 0.09 11.13
C PHE A 128 -7.62 1.54 11.15
N LYS A 129 -8.55 2.47 10.88
CA LYS A 129 -8.27 3.91 11.00
C LYS A 129 -7.84 4.26 12.43
N ARG A 130 -8.53 3.73 13.44
CA ARG A 130 -8.14 4.00 14.84
C ARG A 130 -6.72 3.53 15.13
N ASP A 131 -6.35 2.36 14.61
CA ASP A 131 -5.00 1.82 14.76
C ASP A 131 -3.97 2.71 14.06
N ILE A 132 -4.27 3.16 12.85
CA ILE A 132 -3.41 4.09 12.09
C ILE A 132 -3.23 5.39 12.87
N ASP A 133 -4.32 5.99 13.34
CA ASP A 133 -4.27 7.27 14.07
C ASP A 133 -3.38 7.15 15.32
N ARG A 134 -3.48 6.03 16.02
CA ARG A 134 -2.68 5.79 17.22
C ARG A 134 -1.20 5.72 16.90
N VAL A 135 -0.85 5.01 15.84
CA VAL A 135 0.55 4.86 15.41
C VAL A 135 1.10 6.19 14.92
N LEU A 136 0.32 6.96 14.15
CA LEU A 136 0.75 8.27 13.65
C LEU A 136 1.01 9.25 14.79
N ARG A 137 0.16 9.24 15.82
CA ARG A 137 0.37 10.10 16.99
C ARG A 137 1.64 9.74 17.75
N ALA A 138 1.87 8.44 17.94
CA ALA A 138 3.04 7.95 18.71
C ALA A 138 4.36 8.17 17.97
N SER A 139 4.32 8.45 16.67
CA SER A 139 5.51 8.48 15.81
C SER A 139 5.61 9.76 14.99
N SER A 140 5.20 10.89 15.55
CA SER A 140 5.11 12.17 14.82
C SER A 140 6.45 12.64 14.23
N SER A 141 7.59 12.15 14.73
CA SER A 141 8.91 12.54 14.25
C SER A 141 9.52 11.55 13.24
N TRP A 142 8.81 10.48 12.87
CA TRP A 142 9.40 9.38 12.09
C TRP A 142 9.43 9.63 10.58
N ASP A 143 8.60 10.52 10.08
CA ASP A 143 8.43 10.73 8.64
C ASP A 143 8.78 12.15 8.22
N THR A 144 8.88 12.33 6.90
CA THR A 144 9.03 13.64 6.28
C THR A 144 7.79 13.91 5.45
N PRO A 145 6.80 14.67 5.97
CA PRO A 145 5.55 14.90 5.27
C PRO A 145 5.76 15.60 3.93
N GLY A 146 4.98 15.20 2.94
CA GLY A 146 4.98 15.83 1.63
C GLY A 146 6.18 15.51 0.75
N ARG A 147 6.97 14.51 1.08
CA ARG A 147 8.14 14.15 0.30
C ARG A 147 7.83 13.66 -1.12
#